data_e7d74015c50f2c1e53a0f9ee288fe6f7
#
_entry.id   e7d74015c50f2c1e53a0f9ee288fe6f7
#
_cell.length_a   1.000
_cell.length_b   1.000
_cell.length_c   1.000
_cell.angle_alpha   90.00
_cell.angle_beta   90.00
_cell.angle_gamma   90.00
#
_symmetry.space_group_name_H-M   'P 1'
#
loop_
_entity.id
_entity.type
_entity.pdbx_description
1 polymer ?
#
loop_
_entity_poly.entity_id
_entity_poly.type
_entity_poly.pdbx_seq_one_letter_code
_entity_poly.pdbx_strand_id
1 'polypeptide(L)'
;ALLGVVEFDLAKRLHRVNRIEFLIYLGAFFGVLVLGTIYGVVIGIILSFVNVVLRAAKPSRAFLGMIPGHEGFYDLSRNVHAHPVKNTIIYQFGGNLFFANISVFIDDLEQALTDDIKCIIVDASAVSSLDITAADRLKTFDQSLRSRHIKFYLTEHTSQVNDQLRRLGLGELIEKGMVRRTIT
;
A
#
# COMPACT_ATOMS: atom_id res chain seq x y z
N ALA A 1 -8.96 36.56 -26.83
CA ALA A 1 -9.37 35.13 -26.95
C ALA A 1 -8.43 34.15 -26.27
N LEU A 2 -7.18 34.54 -25.91
CA LEU A 2 -6.19 33.65 -25.26
C LEU A 2 -6.28 33.60 -23.72
N LEU A 3 -6.99 34.53 -23.08
CA LEU A 3 -7.14 34.57 -21.61
C LEU A 3 -8.14 33.56 -21.05
N GLY A 4 -8.95 32.91 -21.90
CA GLY A 4 -9.89 31.86 -21.50
C GLY A 4 -9.28 30.46 -21.31
N VAL A 5 -8.01 30.27 -21.69
CA VAL A 5 -7.31 28.98 -21.57
C VAL A 5 -6.72 28.74 -20.17
N VAL A 6 -6.53 29.83 -19.40
CA VAL A 6 -6.04 29.71 -18.03
C VAL A 6 -7.24 29.58 -17.09
N GLU A 7 -7.60 28.36 -16.76
CA GLU A 7 -8.65 28.06 -15.77
C GLU A 7 -8.17 28.40 -14.36
N PHE A 8 -8.24 29.69 -13.98
CA PHE A 8 -7.87 30.16 -12.63
C PHE A 8 -8.65 29.45 -11.52
N ASP A 9 -9.89 29.06 -11.79
CA ASP A 9 -10.70 28.32 -10.83
C ASP A 9 -10.18 26.90 -10.61
N LEU A 10 -9.67 26.25 -11.67
CA LEU A 10 -8.99 24.95 -11.54
C LEU A 10 -7.71 25.08 -10.70
N ALA A 11 -6.88 26.08 -10.99
CA ALA A 11 -5.65 26.32 -10.24
C ALA A 11 -5.91 26.59 -8.77
N LYS A 12 -6.93 27.40 -8.42
CA LYS A 12 -7.34 27.66 -7.03
C LYS A 12 -7.86 26.37 -6.36
N ARG A 13 -8.62 25.57 -7.07
CA ARG A 13 -9.15 24.29 -6.56
C ARG A 13 -8.02 23.30 -6.29
N LEU A 14 -7.09 23.14 -7.23
CA LEU A 14 -5.91 22.28 -7.07
C LEU A 14 -5.06 22.71 -5.88
N HIS A 15 -4.78 24.00 -5.74
CA HIS A 15 -4.01 24.51 -4.59
C HIS A 15 -4.66 24.17 -3.25
N ARG A 16 -6.00 24.21 -3.17
CA ARG A 16 -6.75 23.95 -1.94
C ARG A 16 -6.86 22.46 -1.63
N VAL A 17 -7.03 21.62 -2.65
CA VAL A 17 -7.32 20.18 -2.49
C VAL A 17 -6.04 19.36 -2.51
N ASN A 18 -5.10 19.66 -3.41
CA ASN A 18 -3.89 18.88 -3.59
C ASN A 18 -2.71 19.73 -4.05
N ARG A 19 -1.85 20.10 -3.10
CA ARG A 19 -0.67 20.92 -3.37
C ARG A 19 0.32 20.31 -4.35
N ILE A 20 0.41 18.97 -4.38
CA ILE A 20 1.33 18.27 -5.28
C ILE A 20 0.84 18.40 -6.73
N GLU A 21 -0.46 18.18 -6.97
CA GLU A 21 -1.05 18.38 -8.30
C GLU A 21 -0.95 19.84 -8.77
N PHE A 22 -1.10 20.79 -7.86
CA PHE A 22 -0.89 22.20 -8.15
C PHE A 22 0.57 22.50 -8.56
N LEU A 23 1.55 21.91 -7.89
CA LEU A 23 2.97 22.06 -8.26
C LEU A 23 3.28 21.42 -9.62
N ILE A 24 2.68 20.28 -9.94
CA ILE A 24 2.80 19.64 -11.25
C ILE A 24 2.20 20.54 -12.35
N TYR A 25 1.03 21.10 -12.09
CA TYR A 25 0.39 22.06 -13.00
C TYR A 25 1.29 23.27 -13.25
N LEU A 26 1.85 23.89 -12.20
CA LEU A 26 2.78 25.01 -12.35
C LEU A 26 4.06 24.62 -13.09
N GLY A 27 4.64 23.46 -12.77
CA GLY A 27 5.84 22.95 -13.45
C GLY A 27 5.62 22.74 -14.95
N ALA A 28 4.48 22.16 -15.34
CA ALA A 28 4.12 21.98 -16.73
C ALA A 28 3.86 23.34 -17.41
N PHE A 29 3.14 24.24 -16.75
CA PHE A 29 2.83 25.59 -17.29
C PHE A 29 4.09 26.41 -17.54
N PHE A 30 4.99 26.52 -16.57
CA PHE A 30 6.27 27.23 -16.76
C PHE A 30 7.19 26.50 -17.73
N GLY A 31 7.15 25.16 -17.75
CA GLY A 31 7.87 24.37 -18.75
C GLY A 31 7.46 24.74 -20.19
N VAL A 32 6.16 24.90 -20.44
CA VAL A 32 5.66 25.34 -21.75
C VAL A 32 6.12 26.77 -22.08
N LEU A 33 6.05 27.70 -21.13
CA LEU A 33 6.42 29.11 -21.35
C LEU A 33 7.90 29.30 -21.64
N VAL A 34 8.79 28.59 -20.94
CA VAL A 34 10.23 28.78 -20.99
C VAL A 34 10.90 27.90 -22.05
N LEU A 35 10.48 26.64 -22.16
CA LEU A 35 11.12 25.63 -22.99
C LEU A 35 10.33 25.30 -24.26
N GLY A 36 9.12 25.87 -24.38
CA GLY A 36 8.20 25.59 -25.49
C GLY A 36 7.26 24.40 -25.21
N THR A 37 6.25 24.27 -26.06
CA THR A 37 5.11 23.35 -25.86
C THR A 37 5.53 21.88 -25.73
N ILE A 38 6.46 21.41 -26.56
CA ILE A 38 6.90 20.01 -26.56
C ILE A 38 7.55 19.64 -25.23
N TYR A 39 8.53 20.44 -24.79
CA TYR A 39 9.24 20.16 -23.53
C TYR A 39 8.35 20.34 -22.31
N GLY A 40 7.45 21.32 -22.30
CA GLY A 40 6.50 21.52 -21.23
C GLY A 40 5.55 20.33 -21.05
N VAL A 41 5.04 19.78 -22.15
CA VAL A 41 4.19 18.58 -22.13
C VAL A 41 4.96 17.36 -21.60
N VAL A 42 6.20 17.14 -22.07
CA VAL A 42 7.06 16.03 -21.58
C VAL A 42 7.31 16.15 -20.08
N ILE A 43 7.65 17.34 -19.58
CA ILE A 43 7.84 17.60 -18.14
C ILE A 43 6.55 17.29 -17.37
N GLY A 44 5.39 17.75 -17.86
CA GLY A 44 4.09 17.48 -17.25
C GLY A 44 3.79 15.97 -17.13
N ILE A 45 4.06 15.21 -18.18
CA ILE A 45 3.88 13.75 -18.21
C ILE A 45 4.81 13.08 -17.16
N ILE A 46 6.09 13.44 -17.13
CA ILE A 46 7.05 12.87 -16.18
C ILE A 46 6.62 13.17 -14.75
N LEU A 47 6.30 14.42 -14.42
CA LEU A 47 5.86 14.81 -13.08
C LEU A 47 4.57 14.11 -12.68
N SER A 48 3.60 13.97 -13.60
CA SER A 48 2.36 13.25 -13.36
C SER A 48 2.64 11.76 -13.09
N PHE A 49 3.50 11.13 -13.87
CA PHE A 49 3.90 9.73 -13.68
C PHE A 49 4.56 9.50 -12.31
N VAL A 50 5.52 10.35 -11.95
CA VAL A 50 6.17 10.31 -10.63
C VAL A 50 5.14 10.43 -9.50
N ASN A 51 4.17 11.34 -9.63
CA ASN A 51 3.12 11.50 -8.63
C ASN A 51 2.24 10.24 -8.48
N VAL A 52 1.89 9.59 -9.60
CA VAL A 52 1.13 8.33 -9.56
C VAL A 52 1.90 7.24 -8.83
N VAL A 53 3.20 7.08 -9.12
CA VAL A 53 4.07 6.11 -8.44
C VAL A 53 4.18 6.43 -6.94
N LEU A 54 4.39 7.70 -6.57
CA LEU A 54 4.49 8.11 -5.16
C LEU A 54 3.20 7.87 -4.39
N ARG A 55 2.03 8.06 -5.00
CA ARG A 55 0.73 7.72 -4.38
C ARG A 55 0.58 6.22 -4.18
N ALA A 56 0.89 5.44 -5.20
CA ALA A 56 0.82 3.98 -5.12
C ALA A 56 1.85 3.42 -4.11
N ALA A 57 2.97 4.11 -3.91
CA ALA A 57 3.99 3.72 -2.91
C ALA A 57 3.54 3.94 -1.46
N LYS A 58 2.50 4.76 -1.23
CA LYS A 58 1.98 5.05 0.13
C LYS A 58 0.47 4.74 0.20
N PRO A 59 0.06 3.46 0.07
CA PRO A 59 -1.34 3.09 0.18
C PRO A 59 -1.87 3.30 1.61
N SER A 60 -3.19 3.26 1.76
CA SER A 60 -3.81 3.23 3.10
C SER A 60 -3.39 1.97 3.84
N ARG A 61 -3.16 2.08 5.14
CA ARG A 61 -2.70 0.98 5.98
C ARG A 61 -3.17 1.21 7.41
N ALA A 62 -3.48 0.13 8.10
CA ALA A 62 -3.97 0.18 9.47
C ALA A 62 -3.60 -1.08 10.24
N PHE A 63 -3.29 -0.92 11.52
CA PHE A 63 -3.31 -2.02 12.47
C PHE A 63 -4.72 -2.18 13.00
N LEU A 64 -5.19 -3.43 13.00
CA LEU A 64 -6.56 -3.74 13.36
C LEU A 64 -6.64 -4.43 14.73
N GLY A 65 -7.74 -4.20 15.41
CA GLY A 65 -8.07 -4.82 16.68
C GLY A 65 -9.54 -5.19 16.76
N MET A 66 -9.94 -5.81 17.86
CA MET A 66 -11.30 -6.24 18.11
C MET A 66 -12.00 -5.32 19.10
N ILE A 67 -13.32 -5.14 18.91
CA ILE A 67 -14.19 -4.49 19.89
C ILE A 67 -15.01 -5.59 20.59
N PRO A 68 -14.94 -5.70 21.93
CA PRO A 68 -15.71 -6.70 22.65
C PRO A 68 -17.21 -6.61 22.34
N GLY A 69 -17.82 -7.74 21.96
CA GLY A 69 -19.23 -7.82 21.61
C GLY A 69 -19.61 -7.35 20.20
N HIS A 70 -18.65 -6.99 19.37
CA HIS A 70 -18.87 -6.63 17.96
C HIS A 70 -18.09 -7.58 17.04
N GLU A 71 -18.71 -7.95 15.93
CA GLU A 71 -18.04 -8.75 14.90
C GLU A 71 -17.12 -7.87 14.04
N GLY A 72 -16.01 -8.47 13.56
CA GLY A 72 -15.06 -7.83 12.66
C GLY A 72 -13.86 -7.17 13.36
N PHE A 73 -13.01 -6.56 12.52
CA PHE A 73 -11.78 -5.91 12.94
C PHE A 73 -11.84 -4.43 12.62
N TYR A 74 -11.33 -3.61 13.53
CA TYR A 74 -11.44 -2.16 13.52
C TYR A 74 -10.05 -1.52 13.61
N ASP A 75 -9.86 -0.43 12.90
CA ASP A 75 -8.62 0.36 12.93
C ASP A 75 -8.37 0.89 14.35
N LEU A 76 -7.25 0.46 14.95
CA LEU A 76 -6.82 0.85 16.29
C LEU A 76 -6.57 2.36 16.42
N SER A 77 -6.19 3.03 15.33
CA SER A 77 -5.92 4.47 15.35
C SER A 77 -7.18 5.33 15.30
N ARG A 78 -8.29 4.78 14.77
CA ARG A 78 -9.54 5.50 14.54
C ARG A 78 -10.64 5.15 15.53
N ASN A 79 -10.49 4.04 16.25
CA ASN A 79 -11.52 3.55 17.16
C ASN A 79 -10.94 3.29 18.54
N VAL A 80 -11.30 4.14 19.50
CA VAL A 80 -10.82 4.07 20.90
C VAL A 80 -11.30 2.82 21.66
N HIS A 81 -12.33 2.13 21.16
CA HIS A 81 -12.84 0.91 21.76
C HIS A 81 -12.21 -0.37 21.16
N ALA A 82 -11.42 -0.22 20.12
CA ALA A 82 -10.70 -1.34 19.53
C ALA A 82 -9.45 -1.65 20.35
N HIS A 83 -9.25 -2.94 20.65
CA HIS A 83 -8.09 -3.42 21.41
C HIS A 83 -7.29 -4.41 20.58
N PRO A 84 -5.94 -4.38 20.65
CA PRO A 84 -5.09 -5.36 19.99
C PRO A 84 -5.44 -6.79 20.40
N VAL A 85 -5.32 -7.72 19.47
CA VAL A 85 -5.46 -9.16 19.80
C VAL A 85 -4.18 -9.65 20.46
N LYS A 86 -4.30 -10.38 21.56
CA LYS A 86 -3.16 -10.86 22.32
C LYS A 86 -2.19 -11.69 21.46
N ASN A 87 -0.92 -11.37 21.52
CA ASN A 87 0.17 -12.04 20.80
C ASN A 87 0.02 -12.07 19.27
N THR A 88 -0.87 -11.22 18.70
CA THR A 88 -1.19 -11.24 17.27
C THR A 88 -1.23 -9.81 16.71
N ILE A 89 -0.52 -9.59 15.62
CA ILE A 89 -0.65 -8.39 14.81
C ILE A 89 -1.64 -8.68 13.69
N ILE A 90 -2.67 -7.84 13.55
CA ILE A 90 -3.57 -7.84 12.40
C ILE A 90 -3.30 -6.55 11.64
N TYR A 91 -2.88 -6.67 10.39
CA TYR A 91 -2.47 -5.55 9.56
C TYR A 91 -3.21 -5.52 8.24
N GLN A 92 -3.82 -4.39 7.92
CA GLN A 92 -4.50 -4.16 6.65
C GLN A 92 -3.62 -3.30 5.75
N PHE A 93 -3.47 -3.74 4.50
CA PHE A 93 -2.71 -3.02 3.47
C PHE A 93 -3.60 -2.74 2.27
N GLY A 94 -3.85 -1.46 2.00
CA GLY A 94 -4.86 -0.97 1.05
C GLY A 94 -4.34 -0.79 -0.38
N GLY A 95 -3.58 -1.72 -0.93
CA GLY A 95 -3.11 -1.64 -2.30
C GLY A 95 -2.27 -2.82 -2.73
N ASN A 96 -1.91 -2.84 -4.01
CA ASN A 96 -1.03 -3.87 -4.56
C ASN A 96 0.37 -3.78 -3.98
N LEU A 97 1.04 -4.93 -3.84
CA LEU A 97 2.43 -5.00 -3.37
C LEU A 97 3.40 -4.96 -4.56
N PHE A 98 4.30 -3.98 -4.57
CA PHE A 98 5.29 -3.83 -5.64
C PHE A 98 6.57 -3.16 -5.12
N PHE A 99 7.58 -3.06 -5.98
CA PHE A 99 8.92 -2.60 -5.63
C PHE A 99 8.96 -1.29 -4.82
N ALA A 100 8.02 -0.36 -5.07
CA ALA A 100 8.02 0.95 -4.42
C ALA A 100 7.36 0.97 -3.04
N ASN A 101 6.58 -0.04 -2.65
CA ASN A 101 5.87 -0.05 -1.36
C ASN A 101 6.14 -1.28 -0.48
N ILE A 102 6.79 -2.31 -0.99
CA ILE A 102 7.07 -3.52 -0.20
C ILE A 102 7.94 -3.23 1.02
N SER A 103 8.88 -2.28 0.94
CA SER A 103 9.67 -1.87 2.09
C SER A 103 8.81 -1.26 3.18
N VAL A 104 7.87 -0.39 2.81
CA VAL A 104 6.92 0.22 3.77
C VAL A 104 6.08 -0.85 4.48
N PHE A 105 5.60 -1.85 3.71
CA PHE A 105 4.85 -2.99 4.26
C PHE A 105 5.67 -3.78 5.30
N ILE A 106 6.92 -4.11 4.98
CA ILE A 106 7.80 -4.87 5.86
C ILE A 106 8.20 -4.03 7.08
N ASP A 107 8.59 -2.77 6.87
CA ASP A 107 9.03 -1.88 7.94
C ASP A 107 7.93 -1.64 8.99
N ASP A 108 6.67 -1.47 8.56
CA ASP A 108 5.53 -1.35 9.48
C ASP A 108 5.38 -2.60 10.36
N LEU A 109 5.48 -3.79 9.75
CA LEU A 109 5.35 -5.05 10.47
C LEU A 109 6.54 -5.29 11.40
N GLU A 110 7.77 -5.01 10.94
CA GLU A 110 8.99 -5.14 11.77
C GLU A 110 8.96 -4.19 12.98
N GLN A 111 8.50 -2.95 12.81
CA GLN A 111 8.37 -1.99 13.89
C GLN A 111 7.28 -2.36 14.91
N ALA A 112 6.26 -3.09 14.49
CA ALA A 112 5.19 -3.56 15.36
C ALA A 112 5.56 -4.86 16.12
N LEU A 113 6.65 -5.53 15.73
CA LEU A 113 7.07 -6.77 16.39
C LEU A 113 7.65 -6.50 17.78
N THR A 114 7.09 -7.20 18.75
CA THR A 114 7.58 -7.30 20.13
C THR A 114 7.83 -8.75 20.47
N ASP A 115 8.53 -9.04 21.56
CA ASP A 115 8.93 -10.41 21.93
C ASP A 115 7.76 -11.35 22.23
N ASP A 116 6.59 -10.81 22.53
CA ASP A 116 5.37 -11.56 22.82
C ASP A 116 4.56 -11.92 21.55
N ILE A 117 4.88 -11.34 20.39
CA ILE A 117 4.15 -11.61 19.15
C ILE A 117 4.48 -13.00 18.61
N LYS A 118 3.44 -13.78 18.34
CA LYS A 118 3.52 -15.15 17.80
C LYS A 118 2.87 -15.30 16.43
N CYS A 119 2.06 -14.32 16.02
CA CYS A 119 1.29 -14.40 14.79
C CYS A 119 1.14 -13.03 14.14
N ILE A 120 1.28 -13.00 12.83
CA ILE A 120 0.95 -11.85 11.97
C ILE A 120 -0.13 -12.30 10.99
N ILE A 121 -1.22 -11.57 10.93
CA ILE A 121 -2.31 -11.78 9.98
C ILE A 121 -2.42 -10.52 9.13
N VAL A 122 -2.26 -10.67 7.83
CA VAL A 122 -2.39 -9.57 6.87
C VAL A 122 -3.73 -9.69 6.16
N ASP A 123 -4.56 -8.68 6.29
CA ASP A 123 -5.74 -8.49 5.45
C ASP A 123 -5.28 -8.01 4.07
N ALA A 124 -5.32 -8.93 3.11
CA ALA A 124 -4.92 -8.72 1.72
C ALA A 124 -6.12 -8.47 0.79
N SER A 125 -7.27 -8.04 1.31
CA SER A 125 -8.49 -7.81 0.52
C SER A 125 -8.30 -6.81 -0.62
N ALA A 126 -7.45 -5.80 -0.39
CA ALA A 126 -7.10 -4.80 -1.40
C ALA A 126 -5.85 -5.17 -2.24
N VAL A 127 -5.21 -6.30 -1.96
CA VAL A 127 -4.06 -6.78 -2.73
C VAL A 127 -4.57 -7.64 -3.88
N SER A 128 -4.50 -7.14 -5.10
CA SER A 128 -4.88 -7.88 -6.31
C SER A 128 -3.68 -8.33 -7.14
N SER A 129 -2.50 -7.78 -6.89
CA SER A 129 -1.28 -8.15 -7.59
C SER A 129 -0.02 -7.96 -6.76
N LEU A 130 1.00 -8.78 -7.07
CA LEU A 130 2.36 -8.66 -6.57
C LEU A 130 3.33 -8.61 -7.76
N ASP A 131 4.38 -7.79 -7.67
CA ASP A 131 5.51 -7.90 -8.59
C ASP A 131 6.60 -8.84 -8.04
N ILE A 132 7.60 -9.13 -8.88
CA ILE A 132 8.69 -10.05 -8.54
C ILE A 132 9.50 -9.56 -7.34
N THR A 133 9.77 -8.27 -7.27
CA THR A 133 10.53 -7.64 -6.17
C THR A 133 9.79 -7.76 -4.84
N ALA A 134 8.48 -7.51 -4.86
CA ALA A 134 7.64 -7.67 -3.68
C ALA A 134 7.59 -9.13 -3.23
N ALA A 135 7.47 -10.07 -4.17
CA ALA A 135 7.46 -11.49 -3.89
C ALA A 135 8.77 -11.97 -3.23
N ASP A 136 9.92 -11.58 -3.77
CA ASP A 136 11.23 -11.95 -3.21
C ASP A 136 11.45 -11.37 -1.80
N ARG A 137 11.05 -10.12 -1.59
CA ARG A 137 11.11 -9.47 -0.29
C ARG A 137 10.17 -10.13 0.71
N LEU A 138 8.95 -10.47 0.30
CA LEU A 138 7.97 -11.18 1.14
C LEU A 138 8.47 -12.58 1.53
N LYS A 139 9.11 -13.29 0.60
CA LYS A 139 9.73 -14.60 0.87
C LYS A 139 10.83 -14.50 1.94
N THR A 140 11.71 -13.51 1.79
CA THR A 140 12.78 -13.27 2.77
C THR A 140 12.20 -12.90 4.13
N PHE A 141 11.16 -12.08 4.16
CA PHE A 141 10.47 -11.70 5.38
C PHE A 141 9.80 -12.89 6.07
N ASP A 142 9.08 -13.74 5.32
CA ASP A 142 8.48 -14.98 5.86
C ASP A 142 9.54 -15.91 6.47
N GLN A 143 10.71 -16.05 5.81
CA GLN A 143 11.82 -16.83 6.34
C GLN A 143 12.35 -16.27 7.67
N SER A 144 12.50 -14.94 7.76
CA SER A 144 12.89 -14.26 8.99
C SER A 144 11.88 -14.48 10.13
N LEU A 145 10.58 -14.38 9.84
CA LEU A 145 9.53 -14.65 10.83
C LEU A 145 9.54 -16.11 11.31
N ARG A 146 9.76 -17.06 10.42
CA ARG A 146 9.86 -18.48 10.76
C ARG A 146 11.05 -18.78 11.70
N SER A 147 12.21 -18.15 11.45
CA SER A 147 13.38 -18.31 12.34
C SER A 147 13.11 -17.79 13.76
N ARG A 148 12.17 -16.86 13.89
CA ARG A 148 11.68 -16.28 15.17
C ARG A 148 10.44 -17.01 15.71
N HIS A 149 10.02 -18.13 15.09
CA HIS A 149 8.82 -18.90 15.43
C HIS A 149 7.50 -18.10 15.36
N ILE A 150 7.46 -17.06 14.49
CA ILE A 150 6.27 -16.24 14.24
C ILE A 150 5.54 -16.78 13.01
N LYS A 151 4.23 -17.04 13.15
CA LYS A 151 3.38 -17.47 12.05
C LYS A 151 2.94 -16.26 11.22
N PHE A 152 2.95 -16.40 9.89
CA PHE A 152 2.53 -15.35 8.97
C PHE A 152 1.38 -15.83 8.10
N TYR A 153 0.27 -15.09 8.08
CA TYR A 153 -0.92 -15.41 7.30
C TYR A 153 -1.30 -14.27 6.39
N LEU A 154 -1.64 -14.59 5.14
CA LEU A 154 -2.31 -13.70 4.19
C LEU A 154 -3.78 -14.13 4.09
N THR A 155 -4.69 -13.22 4.36
CA THR A 155 -6.13 -13.49 4.42
C THR A 155 -6.91 -12.58 3.48
N GLU A 156 -8.19 -12.89 3.24
CA GLU A 156 -9.12 -12.09 2.40
C GLU A 156 -8.63 -11.87 0.95
N HIS A 157 -7.70 -12.70 0.48
CA HIS A 157 -7.10 -12.56 -0.85
C HIS A 157 -8.01 -13.10 -1.96
N THR A 158 -7.79 -12.62 -3.19
CA THR A 158 -8.47 -13.12 -4.39
C THR A 158 -7.77 -14.36 -4.96
N SER A 159 -8.51 -15.20 -5.73
CA SER A 159 -7.92 -16.37 -6.42
C SER A 159 -6.76 -15.99 -7.34
N GLN A 160 -6.80 -14.79 -7.93
CA GLN A 160 -5.74 -14.25 -8.78
C GLN A 160 -4.41 -14.10 -8.03
N VAL A 161 -4.46 -13.71 -6.76
CA VAL A 161 -3.26 -13.62 -5.90
C VAL A 161 -2.63 -14.98 -5.68
N ASN A 162 -3.42 -16.04 -5.49
CA ASN A 162 -2.91 -17.41 -5.37
C ASN A 162 -2.14 -17.86 -6.61
N ASP A 163 -2.66 -17.56 -7.81
CA ASP A 163 -2.00 -17.91 -9.05
C ASP A 163 -0.69 -17.14 -9.23
N GLN A 164 -0.65 -15.88 -8.80
CA GLN A 164 0.56 -15.08 -8.81
C GLN A 164 1.59 -15.59 -7.79
N LEU A 165 1.18 -15.90 -6.56
CA LEU A 165 2.05 -16.47 -5.52
C LEU A 165 2.74 -17.75 -6.02
N ARG A 166 2.00 -18.65 -6.69
CA ARG A 166 2.58 -19.86 -7.29
C ARG A 166 3.60 -19.54 -8.38
N ARG A 167 3.27 -18.63 -9.31
CA ARG A 167 4.15 -18.22 -10.41
C ARG A 167 5.42 -17.53 -9.92
N LEU A 168 5.34 -16.81 -8.81
CA LEU A 168 6.44 -16.04 -8.21
C LEU A 168 7.26 -16.86 -7.18
N GLY A 169 7.03 -18.17 -7.08
CA GLY A 169 7.80 -19.05 -6.19
C GLY A 169 7.41 -18.97 -4.71
N LEU A 170 6.22 -18.43 -4.39
CA LEU A 170 5.64 -18.37 -3.05
C LEU A 170 4.56 -19.42 -2.83
N GLY A 171 4.49 -20.47 -3.67
CA GLY A 171 3.52 -21.57 -3.57
C GLY A 171 3.55 -22.26 -2.22
N GLU A 172 4.70 -22.34 -1.56
CA GLU A 172 4.83 -22.90 -0.21
C GLU A 172 3.93 -22.22 0.83
N LEU A 173 3.65 -20.92 0.70
CA LEU A 173 2.73 -20.21 1.62
C LEU A 173 1.31 -20.78 1.52
N ILE A 174 0.90 -21.16 0.31
CA ILE A 174 -0.40 -21.77 0.04
C ILE A 174 -0.43 -23.20 0.57
N GLU A 175 0.57 -24.01 0.24
CA GLU A 175 0.67 -25.42 0.62
C GLU A 175 0.72 -25.60 2.14
N LYS A 176 1.39 -24.70 2.86
CA LYS A 176 1.47 -24.69 4.33
C LYS A 176 0.23 -24.09 5.02
N GLY A 177 -0.81 -23.74 4.25
CA GLY A 177 -2.07 -23.20 4.76
C GLY A 177 -1.93 -21.80 5.38
N MET A 178 -0.90 -21.07 4.98
CA MET A 178 -0.68 -19.68 5.43
C MET A 178 -1.48 -18.66 4.64
N VAL A 179 -2.07 -19.07 3.53
CA VAL A 179 -2.96 -18.25 2.71
C VAL A 179 -4.39 -18.73 2.96
N ARG A 180 -5.21 -17.90 3.61
CA ARG A 180 -6.57 -18.26 4.05
C ARG A 180 -7.60 -17.30 3.51
N ARG A 181 -8.85 -17.76 3.38
CA ARG A 181 -9.96 -16.96 2.85
C ARG A 181 -10.47 -15.92 3.85
N THR A 182 -10.37 -16.18 5.15
CA THR A 182 -10.92 -15.33 6.21
C THR A 182 -9.90 -15.12 7.33
N ILE A 183 -10.05 -14.03 8.05
CA ILE A 183 -9.25 -13.72 9.25
C ILE A 183 -9.71 -14.57 10.46
N THR A 184 -10.93 -15.08 10.41
CA THR A 184 -11.56 -15.90 11.47
C THR A 184 -11.35 -17.39 11.24
#